data_e1263e90e422c91499375d514f977f07
#
_entry.id   e1263e90e422c91499375d514f977f07
#
_cell.length_a   1.000
_cell.length_b   1.000
_cell.length_c   1.000
_cell.angle_alpha   90.00
_cell.angle_beta   90.00
_cell.angle_gamma   90.00
#
_symmetry.space_group_name_H-M   'P 1'
#
loop_
_entity.id
_entity.type
_entity.pdbx_description
1 polymer ?
#
loop_
_entity_poly.entity_id
_entity_poly.type
_entity_poly.pdbx_seq_one_letter_code
_entity_poly.pdbx_strand_id
1 'polypeptide(L)'
;DINKCYADFNSNEKNFYYALGAIKNVGYEAISNIVKEREENGDFLSINNFINRVSPKDINKLQLEGLVKAGAFDSLNSNRQSFYNSIPNLILKSKNTFENKTNNQINLFLDNEDQTDDILFKIDDWPNQERLSKEFETLGFFISDHPLNQFTEIFDDYKIIDYSKFISNDKINNANISATLLKLQERKTAKGNSYAVLKLTDLNSVFELFIFSDVLELNREILKEGSSFILTLVKNISNDENRFKRINVQKITSLKDLFNSSINEVSFEIKSNEELEEISKILNENGDTIININLLSKNNILKFKLKNTRKLDRKSLNLLRKHQIEAIIS
;
A
#
# COMPACT_ATOMS: atom_id res chain seq x y z
N ASP A 1 -5.45 -17.03 1.40
CA ASP A 1 -5.71 -17.96 0.28
C ASP A 1 -6.77 -18.98 0.68
N ILE A 2 -7.85 -19.09 -0.11
CA ILE A 2 -9.01 -19.94 0.19
C ILE A 2 -8.66 -21.44 0.20
N ASN A 3 -7.64 -21.83 -0.56
CA ASN A 3 -7.17 -23.22 -0.63
C ASN A 3 -6.11 -23.58 0.42
N LYS A 4 -5.58 -22.58 1.17
CA LYS A 4 -4.47 -22.83 2.13
C LYS A 4 -4.78 -22.39 3.54
N CYS A 5 -5.59 -21.32 3.69
CA CYS A 5 -5.91 -20.76 4.99
C CYS A 5 -7.08 -21.47 5.65
N TYR A 6 -7.22 -21.25 6.96
CA TYR A 6 -8.23 -21.84 7.83
C TYR A 6 -9.09 -20.74 8.47
N ALA A 7 -10.11 -21.14 9.21
CA ALA A 7 -10.90 -20.18 10.00
C ALA A 7 -10.07 -19.50 11.07
N ASP A 8 -9.15 -20.26 11.69
CA ASP A 8 -8.14 -19.78 12.65
C ASP A 8 -6.77 -19.58 12.02
N PHE A 9 -5.88 -18.88 12.76
CA PHE A 9 -4.47 -18.77 12.41
C PHE A 9 -3.81 -20.15 12.40
N ASN A 10 -3.01 -20.40 11.38
CA ASN A 10 -2.26 -21.63 11.25
C ASN A 10 -0.83 -21.35 10.79
N SER A 11 0.10 -22.21 11.10
CA SER A 11 1.49 -22.10 10.68
C SER A 11 2.10 -23.48 10.43
N ASN A 12 3.04 -23.53 9.50
CA ASN A 12 3.96 -24.64 9.33
C ASN A 12 5.41 -24.11 9.45
N GLU A 13 6.40 -24.96 9.27
CA GLU A 13 7.83 -24.58 9.42
C GLU A 13 8.27 -23.39 8.55
N LYS A 14 7.56 -23.10 7.45
CA LYS A 14 7.96 -22.09 6.45
C LYS A 14 6.95 -20.95 6.29
N ASN A 15 5.67 -21.18 6.62
CA ASN A 15 4.60 -20.27 6.31
C ASN A 15 3.71 -20.00 7.52
N PHE A 16 3.25 -18.78 7.63
CA PHE A 16 2.19 -18.37 8.53
C PHE A 16 0.94 -18.07 7.71
N TYR A 17 -0.19 -18.68 8.06
CA TYR A 17 -1.46 -18.51 7.38
C TYR A 17 -2.39 -17.66 8.22
N TYR A 18 -2.81 -16.54 7.64
CA TYR A 18 -3.76 -15.65 8.31
C TYR A 18 -5.15 -16.29 8.39
N ALA A 19 -5.81 -16.13 9.54
CA ALA A 19 -7.16 -16.64 9.79
C ALA A 19 -8.19 -15.97 8.87
N LEU A 20 -8.87 -16.73 8.01
CA LEU A 20 -9.94 -16.19 7.16
C LEU A 20 -11.13 -15.71 8.00
N GLY A 21 -11.37 -16.33 9.16
CA GLY A 21 -12.41 -15.93 10.11
C GLY A 21 -12.11 -14.62 10.86
N ALA A 22 -10.86 -14.12 10.80
CA ALA A 22 -10.48 -12.83 11.37
C ALA A 22 -10.64 -11.64 10.39
N ILE A 23 -10.99 -11.92 9.13
CA ILE A 23 -11.28 -10.89 8.13
C ILE A 23 -12.60 -10.20 8.48
N LYS A 24 -12.64 -8.88 8.40
CA LYS A 24 -13.82 -8.08 8.70
C LYS A 24 -15.02 -8.53 7.86
N ASN A 25 -16.17 -8.70 8.51
CA ASN A 25 -17.44 -9.18 7.93
C ASN A 25 -17.42 -10.64 7.45
N VAL A 26 -16.41 -11.42 7.81
CA VAL A 26 -16.34 -12.85 7.50
C VAL A 26 -16.65 -13.66 8.76
N GLY A 27 -17.65 -14.55 8.66
CA GLY A 27 -18.07 -15.37 9.78
C GLY A 27 -17.17 -16.60 9.98
N TYR A 28 -16.76 -16.85 11.21
CA TYR A 28 -15.91 -18.00 11.56
C TYR A 28 -16.54 -19.34 11.15
N GLU A 29 -17.84 -19.53 11.46
CA GLU A 29 -18.57 -20.78 11.17
C GLU A 29 -18.68 -21.04 9.66
N ALA A 30 -18.99 -20.00 8.88
CA ALA A 30 -19.05 -20.08 7.43
C ALA A 30 -17.69 -20.51 6.82
N ILE A 31 -16.59 -19.94 7.31
CA ILE A 31 -15.25 -20.36 6.87
C ILE A 31 -14.93 -21.78 7.30
N SER A 32 -15.33 -22.21 8.50
CA SER A 32 -15.12 -23.58 8.96
C SER A 32 -15.83 -24.58 8.04
N ASN A 33 -17.03 -24.28 7.57
CA ASN A 33 -17.76 -25.09 6.61
C ASN A 33 -17.08 -25.13 5.23
N ILE A 34 -16.58 -23.98 4.76
CA ILE A 34 -15.81 -23.89 3.50
C ILE A 34 -14.53 -24.71 3.56
N VAL A 35 -13.81 -24.64 4.69
CA VAL A 35 -12.59 -25.44 4.92
C VAL A 35 -12.92 -26.94 4.93
N LYS A 36 -13.97 -27.34 5.62
CA LYS A 36 -14.44 -28.73 5.67
C LYS A 36 -14.78 -29.23 4.25
N GLU A 37 -15.54 -28.46 3.46
CA GLU A 37 -15.84 -28.79 2.07
C GLU A 37 -14.56 -29.03 1.25
N ARG A 38 -13.56 -28.17 1.42
CA ARG A 38 -12.27 -28.29 0.76
C ARG A 38 -11.52 -29.56 1.21
N GLU A 39 -11.51 -29.86 2.51
CA GLU A 39 -10.79 -31.04 3.05
C GLU A 39 -11.43 -32.35 2.62
N GLU A 40 -12.76 -32.39 2.46
CA GLU A 40 -13.49 -33.57 2.03
C GLU A 40 -13.42 -33.80 0.52
N ASN A 41 -13.44 -32.73 -0.29
CA ASN A 41 -13.61 -32.80 -1.74
C ASN A 41 -12.45 -32.20 -2.55
N GLY A 42 -11.33 -31.86 -1.88
CA GLY A 42 -10.14 -31.31 -2.50
C GLY A 42 -10.20 -29.79 -2.74
N ASP A 43 -9.10 -29.22 -3.20
CA ASP A 43 -8.96 -27.78 -3.46
C ASP A 43 -9.98 -27.27 -4.46
N PHE A 44 -10.35 -26.01 -4.34
CA PHE A 44 -11.16 -25.31 -5.33
C PHE A 44 -10.30 -25.01 -6.57
N LEU A 45 -10.80 -25.36 -7.74
CA LEU A 45 -10.08 -25.25 -9.01
C LEU A 45 -10.29 -23.91 -9.72
N SER A 46 -11.47 -23.29 -9.50
CA SER A 46 -11.88 -22.00 -10.07
C SER A 46 -12.90 -21.32 -9.16
N ILE A 47 -13.21 -20.06 -9.44
CA ILE A 47 -14.29 -19.35 -8.75
C ILE A 47 -15.63 -20.04 -9.00
N ASN A 48 -15.86 -20.52 -10.22
CA ASN A 48 -17.05 -21.26 -10.56
C ASN A 48 -17.18 -22.57 -9.76
N ASN A 49 -16.07 -23.33 -9.67
CA ASN A 49 -16.02 -24.55 -8.84
C ASN A 49 -16.33 -24.25 -7.37
N PHE A 50 -15.75 -23.17 -6.81
CA PHE A 50 -16.04 -22.71 -5.45
C PHE A 50 -17.55 -22.41 -5.25
N ILE A 51 -18.15 -21.62 -6.13
CA ILE A 51 -19.57 -21.21 -6.05
C ILE A 51 -20.52 -22.41 -6.16
N ASN A 52 -20.17 -23.43 -6.97
CA ASN A 52 -20.99 -24.62 -7.17
C ASN A 52 -20.89 -25.63 -6.01
N ARG A 53 -19.81 -25.59 -5.22
CA ARG A 53 -19.55 -26.52 -4.11
C ARG A 53 -19.98 -25.97 -2.76
N VAL A 54 -19.76 -24.69 -2.52
CA VAL A 54 -20.01 -24.06 -1.21
C VAL A 54 -21.50 -23.74 -1.04
N SER A 55 -22.02 -24.08 0.14
CA SER A 55 -23.44 -23.83 0.47
C SER A 55 -23.79 -22.34 0.39
N PRO A 56 -24.92 -21.94 -0.23
CA PRO A 56 -25.39 -20.56 -0.25
C PRO A 56 -25.62 -19.96 1.15
N LYS A 57 -25.71 -20.78 2.19
CA LYS A 57 -25.82 -20.33 3.59
C LYS A 57 -24.50 -19.81 4.13
N ASP A 58 -23.37 -20.33 3.63
CA ASP A 58 -22.02 -20.02 4.06
C ASP A 58 -21.38 -18.89 3.22
N ILE A 59 -22.08 -18.41 2.18
CA ILE A 59 -21.64 -17.27 1.36
C ILE A 59 -22.73 -16.20 1.31
N ASN A 60 -22.35 -14.99 1.68
CA ASN A 60 -23.19 -13.80 1.50
C ASN A 60 -22.35 -12.67 0.90
N LYS A 61 -23.01 -11.56 0.51
CA LYS A 61 -22.35 -10.45 -0.15
C LYS A 61 -21.17 -9.90 0.67
N LEU A 62 -21.39 -9.63 1.95
CA LEU A 62 -20.36 -9.03 2.82
C LEU A 62 -19.17 -9.96 3.06
N GLN A 63 -19.42 -11.27 3.18
CA GLN A 63 -18.34 -12.27 3.32
C GLN A 63 -17.50 -12.36 2.06
N LEU A 64 -18.14 -12.49 0.87
CA LEU A 64 -17.40 -12.55 -0.38
C LEU A 64 -16.63 -11.25 -0.65
N GLU A 65 -17.24 -10.09 -0.39
CA GLU A 65 -16.54 -8.80 -0.50
C GLU A 65 -15.33 -8.73 0.42
N GLY A 66 -15.42 -9.17 1.66
CA GLY A 66 -14.31 -9.22 2.62
C GLY A 66 -13.18 -10.14 2.14
N LEU A 67 -13.50 -11.36 1.74
CA LEU A 67 -12.54 -12.34 1.24
C LEU A 67 -11.85 -11.87 -0.03
N VAL A 68 -12.58 -11.30 -1.00
CA VAL A 68 -12.03 -10.77 -2.25
C VAL A 68 -11.10 -9.58 -1.99
N LYS A 69 -11.53 -8.62 -1.17
CA LYS A 69 -10.68 -7.46 -0.80
C LYS A 69 -9.39 -7.90 -0.12
N ALA A 70 -9.45 -8.93 0.73
CA ALA A 70 -8.29 -9.50 1.41
C ALA A 70 -7.39 -10.38 0.51
N GLY A 71 -7.79 -10.63 -0.75
CA GLY A 71 -7.02 -11.45 -1.67
C GLY A 71 -7.11 -12.97 -1.41
N ALA A 72 -8.16 -13.43 -0.74
CA ALA A 72 -8.32 -14.85 -0.41
C ALA A 72 -8.45 -15.74 -1.66
N PHE A 73 -8.85 -15.18 -2.78
CA PHE A 73 -9.06 -15.89 -4.04
C PHE A 73 -7.99 -15.63 -5.11
N ASP A 74 -6.90 -14.92 -4.80
CA ASP A 74 -5.88 -14.53 -5.78
C ASP A 74 -5.23 -15.74 -6.48
N SER A 75 -5.16 -16.90 -5.82
CA SER A 75 -4.67 -18.15 -6.42
C SER A 75 -5.62 -18.74 -7.46
N LEU A 76 -6.90 -18.43 -7.40
CA LEU A 76 -7.90 -18.87 -8.39
C LEU A 76 -8.09 -17.82 -9.48
N ASN A 77 -8.16 -16.55 -9.10
CA ASN A 77 -8.28 -15.42 -10.01
C ASN A 77 -7.63 -14.18 -9.40
N SER A 78 -6.60 -13.66 -10.04
CA SER A 78 -5.83 -12.51 -9.54
C SER A 78 -6.54 -11.17 -9.72
N ASN A 79 -7.59 -11.09 -10.58
CA ASN A 79 -8.36 -9.88 -10.82
C ASN A 79 -9.46 -9.73 -9.76
N ARG A 80 -9.12 -9.06 -8.67
CA ARG A 80 -10.05 -8.85 -7.54
C ARG A 80 -11.24 -7.98 -7.92
N GLN A 81 -11.08 -6.97 -8.78
CA GLN A 81 -12.17 -6.09 -9.21
C GLN A 81 -13.23 -6.86 -10.02
N SER A 82 -12.79 -7.70 -10.94
CA SER A 82 -13.67 -8.56 -11.72
C SER A 82 -14.53 -9.44 -10.82
N PHE A 83 -13.90 -10.12 -9.87
CA PHE A 83 -14.65 -10.95 -8.92
C PHE A 83 -15.59 -10.10 -8.05
N TYR A 84 -15.10 -9.02 -7.47
CA TYR A 84 -15.88 -8.14 -6.59
C TYR A 84 -17.18 -7.65 -7.26
N ASN A 85 -17.10 -7.19 -8.50
CA ASN A 85 -18.26 -6.72 -9.24
C ASN A 85 -19.20 -7.84 -9.64
N SER A 86 -18.72 -9.07 -9.77
CA SER A 86 -19.52 -10.24 -10.13
C SER A 86 -20.25 -10.88 -8.93
N ILE A 87 -19.95 -10.49 -7.70
CA ILE A 87 -20.52 -11.09 -6.47
C ILE A 87 -22.05 -11.23 -6.50
N PRO A 88 -22.84 -10.22 -6.91
CA PRO A 88 -24.30 -10.38 -6.94
C PRO A 88 -24.77 -11.53 -7.84
N ASN A 89 -24.16 -11.67 -9.02
CA ASN A 89 -24.49 -12.73 -9.99
C ASN A 89 -24.04 -14.10 -9.49
N LEU A 90 -22.87 -14.17 -8.83
CA LEU A 90 -22.34 -15.40 -8.25
C LEU A 90 -23.22 -15.93 -7.11
N ILE A 91 -23.74 -15.07 -6.24
CA ILE A 91 -24.67 -15.47 -5.19
C ILE A 91 -25.98 -16.00 -5.77
N LEU A 92 -26.50 -15.34 -6.81
CA LEU A 92 -27.70 -15.82 -7.49
C LEU A 92 -27.47 -17.20 -8.13
N LYS A 93 -26.33 -17.38 -8.81
CA LYS A 93 -25.93 -18.66 -9.41
C LYS A 93 -25.83 -19.77 -8.35
N SER A 94 -25.15 -19.49 -7.23
CA SER A 94 -25.04 -20.44 -6.12
C SER A 94 -26.41 -20.92 -5.63
N LYS A 95 -27.34 -20.00 -5.37
CA LYS A 95 -28.70 -20.35 -4.94
C LYS A 95 -29.41 -21.25 -5.94
N ASN A 96 -29.39 -20.86 -7.21
CA ASN A 96 -30.04 -21.64 -8.28
C ASN A 96 -29.44 -23.05 -8.40
N THR A 97 -28.11 -23.18 -8.32
CA THR A 97 -27.42 -24.48 -8.36
C THR A 97 -27.85 -25.38 -7.21
N PHE A 98 -27.91 -24.84 -5.99
CA PHE A 98 -28.35 -25.63 -4.82
C PHE A 98 -29.84 -26.00 -4.83
N GLU A 99 -30.71 -25.11 -5.30
CA GLU A 99 -32.13 -25.39 -5.49
C GLU A 99 -32.33 -26.51 -6.51
N ASN A 100 -31.62 -26.48 -7.64
CA ASN A 100 -31.70 -27.53 -8.67
C ASN A 100 -31.17 -28.88 -8.14
N LYS A 101 -30.09 -28.91 -7.36
CA LYS A 101 -29.58 -30.13 -6.71
C LYS A 101 -30.61 -30.72 -5.74
N THR A 102 -31.32 -29.88 -4.97
CA THR A 102 -32.33 -30.30 -3.99
C THR A 102 -33.57 -30.87 -4.68
N ASN A 103 -33.93 -30.36 -5.85
CA ASN A 103 -35.12 -30.78 -6.63
C ASN A 103 -34.84 -31.95 -7.59
N ASN A 104 -33.66 -32.62 -7.50
CA ASN A 104 -33.22 -33.72 -8.40
C ASN A 104 -33.31 -33.39 -9.89
N GLN A 105 -33.22 -32.12 -10.27
CA GLN A 105 -33.10 -31.72 -11.66
C GLN A 105 -31.65 -31.88 -12.09
N ILE A 106 -31.38 -32.95 -12.83
CA ILE A 106 -30.02 -33.20 -13.45
C ILE A 106 -29.83 -32.20 -14.57
N ASN A 107 -28.91 -31.26 -14.39
CA ASN A 107 -28.42 -30.42 -15.48
C ASN A 107 -27.48 -31.27 -16.35
N LEU A 108 -27.93 -31.64 -17.53
CA LEU A 108 -27.20 -32.49 -18.51
C LEU A 108 -25.92 -31.83 -19.09
N PHE A 109 -25.57 -30.61 -18.70
CA PHE A 109 -24.49 -29.78 -19.28
C PHE A 109 -23.35 -29.44 -18.31
N LEU A 110 -23.23 -30.13 -17.17
CA LEU A 110 -22.32 -29.69 -16.06
C LEU A 110 -20.85 -30.10 -16.19
N ASP A 111 -20.47 -30.95 -17.18
CA ASP A 111 -19.16 -31.60 -17.12
C ASP A 111 -17.95 -30.75 -17.56
N ASN A 112 -18.13 -29.54 -18.11
CA ASN A 112 -17.02 -28.71 -18.59
C ASN A 112 -17.03 -27.24 -18.04
N GLU A 113 -18.07 -26.80 -17.33
CA GLU A 113 -18.17 -25.42 -16.86
C GLU A 113 -17.41 -25.15 -15.55
N ASP A 114 -17.04 -26.18 -14.80
CA ASP A 114 -16.43 -26.03 -13.47
C ASP A 114 -14.97 -25.50 -13.51
N GLN A 115 -14.34 -25.52 -14.66
CA GLN A 115 -12.93 -25.10 -14.82
C GLN A 115 -12.75 -23.69 -15.37
N THR A 116 -13.83 -23.02 -15.78
CA THR A 116 -13.76 -21.67 -16.38
C THR A 116 -14.42 -20.63 -15.49
N ASP A 117 -13.83 -19.43 -15.45
CA ASP A 117 -14.37 -18.26 -14.74
C ASP A 117 -15.13 -17.32 -15.71
N ASP A 118 -15.74 -17.85 -16.78
CA ASP A 118 -16.51 -17.07 -17.75
C ASP A 118 -17.71 -16.31 -17.16
N ILE A 119 -18.03 -16.61 -15.91
CA ILE A 119 -19.07 -15.94 -15.12
C ILE A 119 -18.64 -14.58 -14.54
N LEU A 120 -17.34 -14.28 -14.60
CA LEU A 120 -16.80 -13.03 -14.08
C LEU A 120 -16.86 -11.91 -15.14
N PHE A 121 -17.05 -10.67 -14.67
CA PHE A 121 -17.00 -9.53 -15.56
C PHE A 121 -15.59 -9.33 -16.13
N LYS A 122 -15.49 -9.14 -17.45
CA LYS A 122 -14.21 -8.86 -18.14
C LYS A 122 -13.87 -7.37 -18.02
N ILE A 123 -13.22 -7.02 -16.94
CA ILE A 123 -12.79 -5.65 -16.62
C ILE A 123 -11.35 -5.69 -16.07
N ASP A 124 -10.66 -4.56 -16.12
CA ASP A 124 -9.34 -4.42 -15.51
C ASP A 124 -9.42 -4.53 -13.99
N ASP A 125 -8.32 -4.95 -13.36
CA ASP A 125 -8.22 -5.00 -11.90
C ASP A 125 -8.03 -3.59 -11.32
N TRP A 126 -8.32 -3.47 -10.02
CA TRP A 126 -8.03 -2.23 -9.27
C TRP A 126 -6.56 -1.83 -9.43
N PRO A 127 -6.26 -0.53 -9.59
CA PRO A 127 -4.90 -0.03 -9.43
C PRO A 127 -4.30 -0.48 -8.09
N ASN A 128 -2.98 -0.69 -8.04
CA ASN A 128 -2.30 -1.21 -6.84
C ASN A 128 -2.66 -0.45 -5.56
N GLN A 129 -2.71 0.89 -5.63
CA GLN A 129 -3.09 1.73 -4.49
C GLN A 129 -4.51 1.42 -3.98
N GLU A 130 -5.45 1.18 -4.88
CA GLU A 130 -6.83 0.84 -4.52
C GLU A 130 -6.91 -0.58 -3.95
N ARG A 131 -6.19 -1.55 -4.53
CA ARG A 131 -6.08 -2.92 -3.96
C ARG A 131 -5.59 -2.88 -2.53
N LEU A 132 -4.50 -2.17 -2.25
CA LEU A 132 -3.95 -2.02 -0.92
C LEU A 132 -4.92 -1.32 0.05
N SER A 133 -5.63 -0.30 -0.41
CA SER A 133 -6.64 0.38 0.40
C SER A 133 -7.78 -0.55 0.80
N LYS A 134 -8.27 -1.38 -0.13
CA LYS A 134 -9.33 -2.37 0.14
C LYS A 134 -8.85 -3.52 1.03
N GLU A 135 -7.61 -3.96 0.85
CA GLU A 135 -6.96 -4.95 1.71
C GLU A 135 -6.86 -4.43 3.16
N PHE A 136 -6.37 -3.20 3.31
CA PHE A 136 -6.28 -2.53 4.61
C PHE A 136 -7.65 -2.34 5.28
N GLU A 137 -8.69 -1.98 4.53
CA GLU A 137 -10.06 -1.83 5.04
C GLU A 137 -10.58 -3.10 5.73
N THR A 138 -10.19 -4.26 5.23
CA THR A 138 -10.68 -5.57 5.71
C THR A 138 -9.78 -6.23 6.74
N LEU A 139 -8.47 -6.04 6.64
CA LEU A 139 -7.47 -6.67 7.49
C LEU A 139 -6.93 -5.75 8.59
N GLY A 140 -6.90 -4.43 8.34
CA GLY A 140 -6.28 -3.45 9.21
C GLY A 140 -4.75 -3.36 9.09
N PHE A 141 -4.16 -4.03 8.10
CA PHE A 141 -2.74 -3.99 7.75
C PHE A 141 -2.53 -4.47 6.30
N PHE A 142 -1.32 -4.37 5.78
CA PHE A 142 -0.98 -4.70 4.40
C PHE A 142 -0.28 -6.06 4.35
N ILE A 143 -0.68 -6.94 3.42
CA ILE A 143 -0.09 -8.27 3.21
C ILE A 143 0.57 -8.36 1.84
N SER A 144 -0.10 -7.89 0.78
CA SER A 144 0.34 -8.12 -0.59
C SER A 144 1.52 -7.24 -0.99
N ASP A 145 1.56 -6.01 -0.50
CA ASP A 145 2.62 -5.04 -0.75
C ASP A 145 2.55 -3.93 0.31
N HIS A 146 3.60 -3.09 0.43
CA HIS A 146 3.60 -1.95 1.34
C HIS A 146 3.34 -0.64 0.58
N PRO A 147 2.42 0.24 1.05
CA PRO A 147 2.09 1.49 0.35
C PRO A 147 3.27 2.41 0.10
N LEU A 148 4.33 2.32 0.91
CA LEU A 148 5.54 3.11 0.76
C LEU A 148 6.39 2.69 -0.45
N ASN A 149 6.25 1.45 -0.96
CA ASN A 149 7.06 0.95 -2.06
C ASN A 149 6.92 1.80 -3.33
N GLN A 150 5.73 2.38 -3.56
CA GLN A 150 5.52 3.29 -4.68
C GLN A 150 6.25 4.63 -4.56
N PHE A 151 6.77 4.98 -3.37
CA PHE A 151 7.43 6.24 -3.08
C PHE A 151 8.93 6.11 -2.80
N THR A 152 9.50 4.90 -2.89
CA THR A 152 10.93 4.66 -2.56
C THR A 152 11.88 5.51 -3.38
N GLU A 153 11.49 5.88 -4.61
CA GLU A 153 12.29 6.71 -5.51
C GLU A 153 12.61 8.11 -4.97
N ILE A 154 11.79 8.60 -4.02
CA ILE A 154 12.01 9.93 -3.41
C ILE A 154 12.70 9.86 -2.04
N PHE A 155 12.98 8.67 -1.53
CA PHE A 155 13.53 8.53 -0.18
C PHE A 155 14.92 9.14 -0.04
N ASP A 156 15.75 9.00 -1.07
CA ASP A 156 17.09 9.60 -1.09
C ASP A 156 17.03 11.14 -1.11
N ASP A 157 16.09 11.72 -1.86
CA ASP A 157 15.90 13.18 -1.96
C ASP A 157 15.62 13.80 -0.60
N TYR A 158 14.83 13.10 0.23
CA TYR A 158 14.40 13.54 1.57
C TYR A 158 15.24 12.92 2.69
N LYS A 159 16.30 12.17 2.37
CA LYS A 159 17.18 11.48 3.33
C LYS A 159 16.38 10.67 4.35
N ILE A 160 15.43 9.88 3.84
CA ILE A 160 14.57 9.04 4.67
C ILE A 160 15.41 7.93 5.31
N ILE A 161 15.21 7.69 6.59
CA ILE A 161 15.77 6.56 7.32
C ILE A 161 14.67 5.77 8.02
N ASP A 162 14.94 4.51 8.37
CA ASP A 162 14.01 3.68 9.12
C ASP A 162 13.81 4.18 10.55
N TYR A 163 12.60 4.02 11.07
CA TYR A 163 12.28 4.40 12.45
C TYR A 163 13.15 3.65 13.48
N SER A 164 13.39 2.36 13.28
CA SER A 164 14.26 1.55 14.12
C SER A 164 15.70 2.10 14.17
N LYS A 165 16.24 2.52 13.02
CA LYS A 165 17.58 3.13 12.91
C LYS A 165 17.62 4.50 13.60
N PHE A 166 16.55 5.30 13.47
CA PHE A 166 16.43 6.56 14.19
C PHE A 166 16.44 6.33 15.70
N ILE A 167 15.64 5.39 16.23
CA ILE A 167 15.54 5.15 17.67
C ILE A 167 16.85 4.63 18.26
N SER A 168 17.49 3.66 17.60
CA SER A 168 18.70 2.99 18.10
C SER A 168 19.95 3.86 18.06
N ASN A 169 20.00 4.91 17.23
CA ASN A 169 21.19 5.74 17.08
C ASN A 169 21.06 7.05 17.85
N ASP A 170 21.78 7.17 18.97
CA ASP A 170 21.76 8.34 19.86
C ASP A 170 22.41 9.58 19.24
N LYS A 171 23.18 9.44 18.17
CA LYS A 171 23.80 10.57 17.47
C LYS A 171 22.83 11.27 16.51
N ILE A 172 21.71 10.62 16.19
CA ILE A 172 20.70 11.19 15.29
C ILE A 172 19.59 11.82 16.14
N ASN A 173 19.58 13.14 16.22
CA ASN A 173 18.57 13.88 16.98
C ASN A 173 17.38 14.34 16.11
N ASN A 174 17.56 14.45 14.80
CA ASN A 174 16.54 14.84 13.84
C ASN A 174 16.60 13.94 12.62
N ALA A 175 15.45 13.47 12.14
CA ALA A 175 15.38 12.64 10.96
C ALA A 175 14.02 12.73 10.27
N ASN A 176 14.02 12.46 8.96
CA ASN A 176 12.81 12.21 8.20
C ASN A 176 12.56 10.70 8.14
N ILE A 177 11.35 10.30 8.52
CA ILE A 177 10.87 8.92 8.47
C ILE A 177 9.69 8.86 7.52
N SER A 178 9.67 7.90 6.60
CA SER A 178 8.45 7.62 5.83
C SER A 178 7.59 6.61 6.58
N ALA A 179 6.29 6.87 6.67
CA ALA A 179 5.37 5.93 7.32
C ALA A 179 3.96 6.02 6.75
N THR A 180 3.23 4.91 6.82
CA THR A 180 1.80 4.81 6.51
C THR A 180 1.00 4.76 7.80
N LEU A 181 -0.07 5.54 7.89
CA LEU A 181 -0.95 5.60 9.05
C LEU A 181 -1.88 4.38 9.06
N LEU A 182 -1.74 3.54 10.07
CA LEU A 182 -2.61 2.38 10.29
C LEU A 182 -3.84 2.75 11.10
N LYS A 183 -3.67 3.60 12.14
CA LYS A 183 -4.76 4.00 13.02
C LYS A 183 -4.52 5.38 13.61
N LEU A 184 -5.59 6.18 13.67
CA LEU A 184 -5.63 7.47 14.34
C LEU A 184 -6.55 7.38 15.55
N GLN A 185 -6.06 7.79 16.73
CA GLN A 185 -6.88 7.89 17.93
C GLN A 185 -6.75 9.28 18.54
N GLU A 186 -7.76 10.11 18.35
CA GLU A 186 -7.82 11.42 19.03
C GLU A 186 -8.26 11.24 20.49
N ARG A 187 -7.60 11.96 21.37
CA ARG A 187 -7.86 11.96 22.82
C ARG A 187 -7.74 13.38 23.37
N LYS A 188 -8.23 13.59 24.60
CA LYS A 188 -8.07 14.83 25.33
C LYS A 188 -7.21 14.61 26.56
N THR A 189 -6.33 15.57 26.84
CA THR A 189 -5.57 15.61 28.10
C THR A 189 -6.51 15.99 29.26
N ALA A 190 -6.06 15.81 30.51
CA ALA A 190 -6.81 16.25 31.67
C ALA A 190 -7.11 17.79 31.71
N LYS A 191 -6.32 18.57 30.95
CA LYS A 191 -6.52 20.02 30.76
C LYS A 191 -7.43 20.36 29.58
N GLY A 192 -8.02 19.38 28.91
CA GLY A 192 -8.92 19.56 27.77
C GLY A 192 -8.25 19.72 26.39
N ASN A 193 -6.91 19.79 26.32
CA ASN A 193 -6.20 19.92 25.06
C ASN A 193 -6.27 18.62 24.24
N SER A 194 -6.54 18.73 22.95
CA SER A 194 -6.56 17.59 22.03
C SER A 194 -5.15 17.09 21.71
N TYR A 195 -5.00 15.77 21.60
CA TYR A 195 -3.81 15.14 21.07
C TYR A 195 -4.23 13.86 20.33
N ALA A 196 -3.37 13.34 19.48
CA ALA A 196 -3.64 12.07 18.81
C ALA A 196 -2.48 11.08 19.00
N VAL A 197 -2.87 9.79 19.07
CA VAL A 197 -1.96 8.66 18.97
C VAL A 197 -2.05 8.14 17.54
N LEU A 198 -0.92 8.16 16.85
CA LEU A 198 -0.76 7.65 15.50
C LEU A 198 -0.10 6.28 15.58
N LYS A 199 -0.79 5.24 15.16
CA LYS A 199 -0.17 3.93 14.90
C LYS A 199 0.27 3.90 13.44
N LEU A 200 1.56 3.74 13.22
CA LEU A 200 2.23 3.91 11.94
C LEU A 200 3.02 2.66 11.58
N THR A 201 3.24 2.44 10.28
CA THR A 201 4.17 1.43 9.77
C THR A 201 5.15 2.07 8.79
N ASP A 202 6.44 1.80 8.95
CA ASP A 202 7.44 1.95 7.89
C ASP A 202 7.62 0.60 7.16
N LEU A 203 8.63 0.47 6.30
CA LEU A 203 8.87 -0.78 5.57
C LEU A 203 9.29 -1.95 6.48
N ASN A 204 9.75 -1.68 7.70
CA ASN A 204 10.40 -2.67 8.56
C ASN A 204 9.74 -2.85 9.93
N SER A 205 8.92 -1.88 10.36
CA SER A 205 8.39 -1.86 11.73
C SER A 205 7.03 -1.18 11.85
N VAL A 206 6.32 -1.51 12.93
CA VAL A 206 5.12 -0.81 13.38
C VAL A 206 5.45 -0.07 14.67
N PHE A 207 5.06 1.20 14.77
CA PHE A 207 5.36 2.06 15.90
C PHE A 207 4.25 3.06 16.18
N GLU A 208 4.30 3.68 17.34
CA GLU A 208 3.32 4.70 17.74
C GLU A 208 4.01 6.04 18.02
N LEU A 209 3.39 7.11 17.56
CA LEU A 209 3.80 8.48 17.83
C LEU A 209 2.65 9.29 18.40
N PHE A 210 3.00 10.27 19.23
CA PHE A 210 2.05 11.23 19.78
C PHE A 210 2.21 12.56 19.08
N ILE A 211 1.09 13.14 18.63
CA ILE A 211 1.04 14.51 18.13
C ILE A 211 0.11 15.35 18.99
N PHE A 212 0.52 16.58 19.28
CA PHE A 212 -0.24 17.50 20.10
C PHE A 212 -1.11 18.42 19.25
N SER A 213 -1.96 19.21 19.91
CA SER A 213 -2.98 20.05 19.28
C SER A 213 -2.48 20.80 18.05
N ASP A 214 -1.32 21.46 18.15
CA ASP A 214 -0.81 22.33 17.08
C ASP A 214 -0.53 21.54 15.80
N VAL A 215 0.18 20.40 15.92
CA VAL A 215 0.48 19.52 14.78
C VAL A 215 -0.78 18.80 14.30
N LEU A 216 -1.67 18.41 15.22
CA LEU A 216 -2.92 17.72 14.88
C LEU A 216 -3.84 18.62 14.07
N GLU A 217 -4.07 19.85 14.49
CA GLU A 217 -4.98 20.79 13.82
C GLU A 217 -4.49 21.14 12.42
N LEU A 218 -3.19 21.41 12.26
CA LEU A 218 -2.59 21.72 10.96
C LEU A 218 -2.67 20.56 9.95
N ASN A 219 -2.75 19.31 10.42
CA ASN A 219 -2.66 18.13 9.56
C ASN A 219 -3.92 17.27 9.57
N ARG A 220 -4.99 17.67 10.26
CA ARG A 220 -6.21 16.86 10.45
C ARG A 220 -6.81 16.36 9.14
N GLU A 221 -6.82 17.17 8.11
CA GLU A 221 -7.43 16.82 6.82
C GLU A 221 -6.66 15.74 6.06
N ILE A 222 -5.33 15.72 6.20
CA ILE A 222 -4.47 14.75 5.52
C ILE A 222 -4.29 13.46 6.32
N LEU A 223 -4.46 13.48 7.65
CA LEU A 223 -4.27 12.33 8.54
C LEU A 223 -5.42 11.33 8.41
N LYS A 224 -5.44 10.59 7.31
CA LYS A 224 -6.40 9.51 7.03
C LYS A 224 -5.71 8.16 7.13
N GLU A 225 -6.37 7.18 7.74
CA GLU A 225 -5.88 5.79 7.80
C GLU A 225 -5.63 5.27 6.39
N GLY A 226 -4.52 4.56 6.19
CA GLY A 226 -4.02 4.11 4.89
C GLY A 226 -3.20 5.14 4.10
N SER A 227 -3.13 6.42 4.52
CA SER A 227 -2.30 7.44 3.88
C SER A 227 -0.86 7.39 4.34
N SER A 228 0.06 7.75 3.44
CA SER A 228 1.51 7.71 3.66
C SER A 228 2.11 9.11 3.76
N PHE A 229 3.07 9.29 4.66
CA PHE A 229 3.66 10.58 5.02
C PHE A 229 5.17 10.51 5.16
N ILE A 230 5.83 11.66 4.99
CA ILE A 230 7.14 11.94 5.58
C ILE A 230 6.90 12.66 6.91
N LEU A 231 7.46 12.11 7.97
CA LEU A 231 7.42 12.66 9.32
C LEU A 231 8.80 13.18 9.68
N THR A 232 8.92 14.48 9.96
CA THR A 232 10.15 15.03 10.54
C THR A 232 10.08 14.85 12.06
N LEU A 233 10.93 13.98 12.58
CA LEU A 233 10.97 13.61 13.99
C LEU A 233 12.19 14.23 14.67
N VAL A 234 12.01 14.65 15.93
CA VAL A 234 13.09 15.17 16.79
C VAL A 234 13.07 14.46 18.13
N LYS A 235 14.26 14.03 18.58
CA LYS A 235 14.49 13.51 19.92
C LYS A 235 14.79 14.66 20.88
N ASN A 236 14.00 14.77 21.93
CA ASN A 236 14.31 15.62 23.07
C ASN A 236 14.95 14.75 24.15
N ILE A 237 16.21 14.99 24.45
CA ILE A 237 16.94 14.36 25.55
C ILE A 237 16.65 15.18 26.80
N SER A 238 15.90 14.62 27.76
CA SER A 238 15.82 15.26 29.11
C SER A 238 17.13 15.03 29.84
N ASN A 239 17.59 16.04 30.57
CA ASN A 239 18.81 15.96 31.38
C ASN A 239 18.66 15.11 32.65
N ASP A 240 17.51 14.52 32.90
CA ASP A 240 17.25 13.70 34.09
C ASP A 240 17.86 12.30 33.93
N GLU A 241 18.34 11.71 35.01
CA GLU A 241 18.98 10.41 35.10
C GLU A 241 18.11 9.23 34.55
N ASN A 242 16.78 9.39 34.47
CA ASN A 242 15.84 8.54 33.76
C ASN A 242 15.67 9.08 32.33
N ARG A 243 16.59 8.69 31.45
CA ARG A 243 16.66 9.07 30.02
C ARG A 243 15.44 8.64 29.20
N PHE A 244 14.27 9.18 29.46
CA PHE A 244 13.12 9.07 28.57
C PHE A 244 13.34 9.98 27.37
N LYS A 245 13.74 9.39 26.25
CA LYS A 245 13.82 10.09 24.96
C LYS A 245 12.41 10.36 24.47
N ARG A 246 11.94 11.59 24.60
CA ARG A 246 10.66 11.99 24.02
C ARG A 246 10.86 12.29 22.54
N ILE A 247 10.07 11.63 21.69
CA ILE A 247 10.05 11.88 20.25
C ILE A 247 8.91 12.83 19.95
N ASN A 248 9.22 13.92 19.28
CA ASN A 248 8.25 14.91 18.86
C ASN A 248 8.18 14.90 17.31
N VAL A 249 6.95 14.94 16.79
CA VAL A 249 6.68 15.15 15.37
C VAL A 249 6.67 16.65 15.13
N GLN A 250 7.62 17.16 14.34
CA GLN A 250 7.69 18.59 13.98
C GLN A 250 6.87 18.91 12.73
N LYS A 251 6.93 18.01 11.74
CA LYS A 251 6.28 18.22 10.44
C LYS A 251 5.72 16.93 9.91
N ILE A 252 4.58 17.01 9.26
CA ILE A 252 3.94 15.93 8.52
C ILE A 252 3.76 16.40 7.08
N THR A 253 4.23 15.61 6.11
CA THR A 253 4.09 15.93 4.68
C THR A 253 3.48 14.73 3.96
N SER A 254 2.39 14.92 3.25
CA SER A 254 1.74 13.87 2.46
C SER A 254 2.67 13.39 1.35
N LEU A 255 2.98 12.09 1.32
CA LEU A 255 3.79 11.50 0.25
C LEU A 255 3.09 11.56 -1.11
N LYS A 256 1.78 11.41 -1.12
CA LYS A 256 0.98 11.52 -2.34
C LYS A 256 1.06 12.92 -2.96
N ASP A 257 0.91 13.97 -2.13
CA ASP A 257 0.96 15.35 -2.62
C ASP A 257 2.37 15.71 -3.06
N LEU A 258 3.36 15.26 -2.31
CA LEU A 258 4.77 15.45 -2.65
C LEU A 258 5.14 14.74 -3.96
N PHE A 259 4.68 13.52 -4.16
CA PHE A 259 4.95 12.75 -5.38
C PHE A 259 4.29 13.37 -6.61
N ASN A 260 3.10 13.95 -6.46
CA ASN A 260 2.37 14.61 -7.53
C ASN A 260 2.76 16.09 -7.72
N SER A 261 3.55 16.66 -6.79
CA SER A 261 3.99 18.05 -6.92
C SER A 261 4.98 18.21 -8.08
N SER A 262 4.91 19.33 -8.77
CA SER A 262 5.92 19.72 -9.77
C SER A 262 7.29 19.90 -9.10
N ILE A 263 8.33 19.52 -9.82
CA ILE A 263 9.72 19.79 -9.41
C ILE A 263 9.99 21.25 -9.75
N ASN A 264 10.24 22.08 -8.74
CA ASN A 264 10.46 23.52 -8.95
C ASN A 264 11.85 23.79 -9.51
N GLU A 265 12.87 23.12 -8.98
CA GLU A 265 14.26 23.30 -9.38
C GLU A 265 15.04 22.00 -9.26
N VAL A 266 15.89 21.73 -10.24
CA VAL A 266 16.81 20.57 -10.26
C VAL A 266 18.18 20.99 -10.74
N SER A 267 19.21 20.39 -10.15
CA SER A 267 20.62 20.54 -10.57
C SER A 267 21.14 19.19 -11.04
N PHE A 268 21.58 19.11 -12.29
CA PHE A 268 22.22 17.92 -12.85
C PHE A 268 23.73 18.06 -12.79
N GLU A 269 24.42 17.01 -12.32
CA GLU A 269 25.87 16.90 -12.40
C GLU A 269 26.24 16.10 -13.64
N ILE A 270 26.97 16.72 -14.58
CA ILE A 270 27.30 16.17 -15.90
C ILE A 270 28.78 15.95 -16.02
N LYS A 271 29.16 14.75 -16.46
CA LYS A 271 30.55 14.30 -16.65
C LYS A 271 30.93 14.10 -18.12
N SER A 272 29.94 13.94 -19.01
CA SER A 272 30.15 13.68 -20.44
C SER A 272 29.13 14.39 -21.34
N ASN A 273 29.45 14.49 -22.64
CA ASN A 273 28.52 15.04 -23.63
C ASN A 273 27.33 14.13 -23.89
N GLU A 274 27.50 12.81 -23.73
CA GLU A 274 26.42 11.84 -23.88
C GLU A 274 25.33 12.06 -22.82
N GLU A 275 25.72 12.32 -21.56
CA GLU A 275 24.77 12.66 -20.49
C GLU A 275 23.99 13.95 -20.80
N LEU A 276 24.65 14.94 -21.41
CA LEU A 276 23.99 16.18 -21.84
C LEU A 276 22.96 15.93 -22.95
N GLU A 277 23.29 15.06 -23.90
CA GLU A 277 22.37 14.68 -24.97
C GLU A 277 21.14 13.94 -24.43
N GLU A 278 21.31 13.03 -23.47
CA GLU A 278 20.18 12.32 -22.83
C GLU A 278 19.27 13.29 -22.06
N ILE A 279 19.84 14.22 -21.31
CA ILE A 279 19.06 15.28 -20.66
C ILE A 279 18.28 16.10 -21.69
N SER A 280 18.94 16.47 -22.78
CA SER A 280 18.32 17.28 -23.87
C SER A 280 17.14 16.57 -24.53
N LYS A 281 17.21 15.24 -24.72
CA LYS A 281 16.11 14.45 -25.29
C LYS A 281 14.89 14.43 -24.38
N ILE A 282 15.09 14.37 -23.06
CA ILE A 282 14.01 14.29 -22.07
C ILE A 282 13.45 15.67 -21.76
N LEU A 283 14.30 16.70 -21.64
CA LEU A 283 13.91 18.09 -21.34
C LEU A 283 13.61 18.91 -22.59
N ASN A 284 12.87 18.35 -23.54
CA ASN A 284 12.55 19.00 -24.81
C ASN A 284 11.32 19.93 -24.77
N GLU A 285 10.44 19.77 -23.75
CA GLU A 285 9.23 20.57 -23.59
C GLU A 285 9.42 21.73 -22.59
N ASN A 286 8.77 22.86 -22.88
CA ASN A 286 8.69 23.97 -21.92
C ASN A 286 7.77 23.60 -20.75
N GLY A 287 8.11 24.08 -19.55
CA GLY A 287 7.37 23.82 -18.32
C GLY A 287 7.83 24.76 -17.20
N ASP A 288 7.63 24.36 -15.94
CA ASP A 288 7.83 25.25 -14.79
C ASP A 288 9.10 24.95 -13.99
N THR A 289 9.85 23.87 -14.35
CA THR A 289 11.04 23.47 -13.61
C THR A 289 12.25 24.28 -14.04
N ILE A 290 12.94 24.86 -13.07
CA ILE A 290 14.25 25.52 -13.25
C ILE A 290 15.31 24.43 -13.35
N ILE A 291 16.12 24.48 -14.42
CA ILE A 291 17.18 23.50 -14.67
C ILE A 291 18.54 24.16 -14.50
N ASN A 292 19.33 23.60 -13.59
CA ASN A 292 20.75 23.94 -13.44
C ASN A 292 21.59 22.76 -13.93
N ILE A 293 22.70 23.05 -14.58
CA ILE A 293 23.66 22.07 -15.10
C ILE A 293 25.02 22.38 -14.51
N ASN A 294 25.58 21.44 -13.79
CA ASN A 294 26.91 21.49 -13.21
C ASN A 294 27.86 20.59 -14.04
N LEU A 295 28.65 21.18 -14.90
CA LEU A 295 29.69 20.47 -15.68
C LEU A 295 30.90 20.21 -14.81
N LEU A 296 31.19 18.94 -14.54
CA LEU A 296 32.38 18.53 -13.79
C LEU A 296 33.57 18.41 -14.72
N SER A 297 34.50 19.33 -14.61
CA SER A 297 35.83 19.26 -15.28
C SER A 297 36.90 18.92 -14.25
N LYS A 298 38.04 18.38 -14.70
CA LYS A 298 39.14 17.85 -13.84
C LYS A 298 39.50 18.71 -12.62
N ASN A 299 39.32 20.02 -12.68
CA ASN A 299 39.69 20.96 -11.60
C ASN A 299 38.62 22.02 -11.29
N ASN A 300 37.50 22.10 -12.03
CA ASN A 300 36.48 23.14 -11.89
C ASN A 300 35.10 22.60 -12.11
N ILE A 301 34.12 23.21 -11.45
CA ILE A 301 32.70 22.98 -11.70
C ILE A 301 32.18 24.23 -12.43
N LEU A 302 31.73 24.05 -13.66
CA LEU A 302 31.04 25.10 -14.40
C LEU A 302 29.55 24.98 -14.18
N LYS A 303 28.91 26.03 -13.65
CA LYS A 303 27.50 26.06 -13.35
C LYS A 303 26.76 26.86 -14.40
N PHE A 304 25.75 26.24 -15.00
CA PHE A 304 24.88 26.86 -15.99
C PHE A 304 23.45 26.77 -15.51
N LYS A 305 22.65 27.81 -15.75
CA LYS A 305 21.20 27.82 -15.57
C LYS A 305 20.56 27.93 -16.95
N LEU A 306 19.65 27.03 -17.31
CA LEU A 306 18.93 27.16 -18.57
C LEU A 306 18.10 28.44 -18.58
N LYS A 307 18.09 29.13 -19.72
CA LYS A 307 17.34 30.38 -19.88
C LYS A 307 15.83 30.18 -19.74
N ASN A 308 15.34 29.04 -20.23
CA ASN A 308 13.91 28.70 -20.19
C ASN A 308 13.70 27.54 -19.23
N THR A 309 12.61 27.59 -18.47
CA THR A 309 12.13 26.48 -17.64
C THR A 309 11.69 25.31 -18.53
N ARG A 310 11.79 24.08 -17.99
CA ARG A 310 11.45 22.85 -18.70
C ARG A 310 10.40 22.05 -17.93
N LYS A 311 9.67 21.22 -18.66
CA LYS A 311 8.80 20.23 -18.05
C LYS A 311 9.64 19.06 -17.59
N LEU A 312 9.60 18.78 -16.27
CA LEU A 312 10.26 17.65 -15.67
C LEU A 312 9.33 17.02 -14.64
N ASP A 313 8.85 15.85 -14.96
CA ASP A 313 8.13 15.01 -13.99
C ASP A 313 9.07 14.02 -13.31
N ARG A 314 8.58 13.39 -12.24
CA ARG A 314 9.39 12.43 -11.47
C ARG A 314 9.77 11.19 -12.28
N LYS A 315 8.93 10.76 -13.23
CA LYS A 315 9.25 9.61 -14.10
C LYS A 315 10.44 9.92 -14.99
N SER A 316 10.44 11.10 -15.61
CA SER A 316 11.54 11.59 -16.43
C SER A 316 12.82 11.77 -15.62
N LEU A 317 12.72 12.31 -14.40
CA LEU A 317 13.85 12.43 -13.48
C LEU A 317 14.44 11.07 -13.13
N ASN A 318 13.60 10.09 -12.79
CA ASN A 318 14.05 8.74 -12.46
C ASN A 318 14.66 8.01 -13.65
N LEU A 319 14.17 8.28 -14.87
CA LEU A 319 14.79 7.76 -16.08
C LEU A 319 16.22 8.29 -16.25
N LEU A 320 16.43 9.60 -16.03
CA LEU A 320 17.77 10.20 -16.05
C LEU A 320 18.69 9.59 -14.98
N ARG A 321 18.19 9.39 -13.77
CA ARG A 321 18.95 8.72 -12.69
C ARG A 321 19.32 7.27 -13.02
N LYS A 322 18.45 6.52 -13.71
CA LYS A 322 18.78 5.17 -14.23
C LYS A 322 19.90 5.19 -15.26
N HIS A 323 20.03 6.26 -16.01
CA HIS A 323 21.19 6.52 -16.90
C HIS A 323 22.42 7.05 -16.15
N GLN A 324 22.46 6.91 -14.80
CA GLN A 324 23.53 7.32 -13.91
C GLN A 324 23.79 8.84 -13.90
N ILE A 325 22.83 9.65 -14.33
CA ILE A 325 22.92 11.11 -14.27
C ILE A 325 22.52 11.56 -12.86
N GLU A 326 23.44 12.14 -12.15
CA GLU A 326 23.21 12.66 -10.79
C GLU A 326 22.29 13.89 -10.86
N ALA A 327 21.16 13.84 -10.14
CA ALA A 327 20.18 14.91 -10.11
C ALA A 327 19.78 15.23 -8.67
N ILE A 328 19.93 16.50 -8.28
CA ILE A 328 19.64 17.03 -6.96
C ILE A 328 18.42 17.97 -7.08
N ILE A 329 17.34 17.65 -6.37
CA ILE A 329 16.15 18.52 -6.27
C ILE A 329 16.40 19.55 -5.17
N SER A 330 16.09 20.82 -5.45
CA SER A 330 16.24 21.95 -4.51
C SER A 330 14.89 22.44 -4.01
#